data_33108d9df181e8326bcf4d74add9d290
#
_entry.id   33108d9df181e8326bcf4d74add9d290
#
_cell.length_a   1.000
_cell.length_b   1.000
_cell.length_c   1.000
_cell.angle_alpha   90.00
_cell.angle_beta   90.00
_cell.angle_gamma   90.00
#
_symmetry.space_group_name_H-M   'P 1'
#
loop_
_entity.id
_entity.type
_entity.pdbx_description
1 polymer ?
#
loop_
_entity_poly.entity_id
_entity_poly.type
_entity_poly.pdbx_seq_one_letter_code
_entity_poly.pdbx_strand_id
1 'polypeptide(L)' 'IKDEGAIILAQENQLKKVEDLDLAQNEIGNDGILALSRSKNFPELASIALDNNFSSAEGQEEARTGPNFKKLQSLNL' A
#
# COMPACT_ATOMS: atom_id res chain seq x y z
N ILE A 1 -0.46 2.34 11.98
CA ILE A 1 -1.73 1.66 11.72
C ILE A 1 -1.47 0.19 11.45
N LYS A 2 -2.44 -0.64 11.68
CA LYS A 2 -2.34 -2.07 11.42
C LYS A 2 -3.14 -2.41 10.16
N ASP A 3 -3.33 -3.70 9.91
CA ASP A 3 -4.08 -4.15 8.73
C ASP A 3 -5.42 -3.47 8.59
N GLU A 4 -6.16 -3.34 9.69
CA GLU A 4 -7.48 -2.70 9.64
C GLU A 4 -7.40 -1.28 9.12
N GLY A 5 -6.43 -0.51 9.61
CA GLY A 5 -6.23 0.86 9.16
C GLY A 5 -5.80 0.92 7.71
N ALA A 6 -4.93 0.00 7.28
CA ALA A 6 -4.48 -0.06 5.90
C ALA A 6 -5.64 -0.41 4.96
N ILE A 7 -6.50 -1.35 5.37
CA ILE A 7 -7.66 -1.72 4.58
C ILE A 7 -8.65 -0.57 4.45
N ILE A 8 -8.89 0.14 5.56
CA ILE A 8 -9.76 1.32 5.54
C ILE A 8 -9.18 2.38 4.61
N LEU A 9 -7.87 2.62 4.70
CA LEU A 9 -7.20 3.58 3.84
C LEU A 9 -7.33 3.20 2.37
N ALA A 10 -7.18 1.92 2.06
CA ALA A 10 -7.31 1.43 0.69
C ALA A 10 -8.69 1.68 0.11
N GLN A 11 -9.72 1.77 0.96
CA GLN A 11 -11.09 2.00 0.56
C GLN A 11 -11.49 3.48 0.56
N GLU A 12 -10.61 4.35 1.06
CA GLU A 12 -10.91 5.78 1.12
C GLU A 12 -10.89 6.38 -0.29
N ASN A 13 -11.99 7.06 -0.65
CA ASN A 13 -12.13 7.57 -2.02
C ASN A 13 -11.98 9.09 -2.12
N GLN A 14 -11.52 9.75 -1.05
CA GLN A 14 -11.36 11.20 -1.04
C GLN A 14 -9.90 11.65 -1.16
N LEU A 15 -8.96 10.70 -1.22
CA LEU A 15 -7.53 11.01 -1.28
C LEU A 15 -6.98 10.88 -2.70
N LYS A 16 -7.71 11.39 -3.67
CA LYS A 16 -7.40 11.16 -5.08
C LYS A 16 -6.20 11.94 -5.60
N LYS A 17 -5.76 12.93 -4.86
CA LYS A 17 -4.61 13.75 -5.27
C LYS A 17 -3.34 13.40 -4.49
N VAL A 18 -3.39 12.40 -3.63
CA VAL A 18 -2.21 12.00 -2.87
C VAL A 18 -1.19 11.40 -3.83
N GLU A 19 0.05 11.89 -3.77
CA GLU A 19 1.15 11.42 -4.61
C GLU A 19 2.14 10.55 -3.87
N ASP A 20 2.27 10.75 -2.56
CA ASP A 20 3.22 10.01 -1.74
C ASP A 20 2.56 9.56 -0.45
N LEU A 21 2.76 8.29 -0.09
CA LEU A 21 2.29 7.74 1.18
C LEU A 21 3.47 7.14 1.93
N ASP A 22 3.64 7.55 3.18
CA ASP A 22 4.64 6.96 4.05
C ASP A 22 3.93 6.21 5.17
N LEU A 23 3.94 4.89 5.07
CA LEU A 23 3.31 4.00 6.02
C LEU A 23 4.33 3.04 6.65
N ALA A 24 5.59 3.43 6.65
CA ALA A 24 6.64 2.63 7.27
C ALA A 24 6.37 2.47 8.77
N GLN A 25 6.77 1.32 9.33
CA GLN A 25 6.72 1.05 10.77
C GLN A 25 5.31 1.13 11.37
N ASN A 26 4.33 0.52 10.70
CA ASN A 26 2.93 0.59 11.13
C ASN A 26 2.30 -0.77 11.43
N GLU A 27 3.09 -1.82 11.56
CA GLU A 27 2.60 -3.16 11.90
C GLU A 27 1.57 -3.68 10.87
N ILE A 28 1.73 -3.30 9.60
CA ILE A 28 0.84 -3.75 8.55
C ILE A 28 1.31 -5.11 8.05
N GLY A 29 0.42 -6.08 8.07
CA GLY A 29 0.71 -7.41 7.56
C GLY A 29 0.33 -7.58 6.09
N ASN A 30 0.28 -8.84 5.65
CA ASN A 30 0.00 -9.13 4.24
C ASN A 30 -1.37 -8.63 3.78
N ASP A 31 -2.39 -8.78 4.62
CA ASP A 31 -3.75 -8.38 4.23
C ASP A 31 -3.82 -6.88 3.95
N GLY A 32 -3.19 -6.08 4.79
CA GLY A 32 -3.17 -4.64 4.61
C GLY A 32 -2.39 -4.22 3.38
N ILE A 33 -1.22 -4.82 3.17
CA ILE A 33 -0.39 -4.50 2.01
C ILE A 33 -1.09 -4.90 0.72
N LEU A 34 -1.73 -6.07 0.70
CA LEU A 34 -2.46 -6.52 -0.49
C LEU A 34 -3.65 -5.62 -0.78
N ALA A 35 -4.37 -5.17 0.26
CA ALA A 35 -5.47 -4.24 0.06
C ALA A 35 -4.99 -2.95 -0.59
N LEU A 36 -3.87 -2.41 -0.13
CA LEU A 36 -3.30 -1.19 -0.71
C LEU A 36 -2.85 -1.42 -2.15
N SER A 37 -2.27 -2.59 -2.43
CA SER A 37 -1.78 -2.90 -3.79
C SER A 37 -2.91 -3.01 -4.81
N ARG A 38 -4.11 -3.32 -4.35
CA ARG A 38 -5.28 -3.49 -5.21
C ARG A 38 -6.21 -2.29 -5.21
N SER A 39 -5.88 -1.27 -4.43
CA SER A 39 -6.74 -0.10 -4.31
C SER A 39 -6.82 0.69 -5.61
N LYS A 40 -8.01 1.17 -5.94
CA LYS A 40 -8.24 2.01 -7.12
C LYS A 40 -8.47 3.46 -6.74
N ASN A 41 -8.24 3.81 -5.47
CA ASN A 41 -8.60 5.11 -4.94
C ASN A 41 -7.45 6.10 -4.88
N PHE A 42 -6.29 5.73 -5.43
CA PHE A 42 -5.10 6.59 -5.43
C PHE A 42 -4.56 6.78 -6.85
N PRO A 43 -5.32 7.42 -7.74
CA PRO A 43 -4.92 7.51 -9.14
C PRO A 43 -3.65 8.33 -9.37
N GLU A 44 -3.32 9.25 -8.47
CA GLU A 44 -2.13 10.10 -8.59
C GLU A 44 -0.93 9.58 -7.80
N LEU A 45 -1.07 8.44 -7.13
CA LEU A 45 0.01 7.93 -6.28
C LEU A 45 1.24 7.58 -7.11
N ALA A 46 2.39 8.10 -6.71
CA ALA A 46 3.66 7.88 -7.38
C ALA A 46 4.64 7.09 -6.51
N SER A 47 4.53 7.21 -5.19
CA SER A 47 5.43 6.50 -4.28
C SER A 47 4.72 6.06 -3.02
N ILE A 48 5.16 4.92 -2.47
CA ILE A 48 4.67 4.44 -1.18
C ILE A 48 5.82 3.77 -0.43
N ALA A 49 5.93 4.06 0.85
CA ALA A 49 6.88 3.41 1.74
C ALA A 49 6.11 2.52 2.70
N LEU A 50 6.44 1.24 2.70
CA LEU A 50 5.83 0.22 3.57
C LEU A 50 6.89 -0.62 4.27
N ASP A 51 8.13 -0.14 4.29
CA ASP A 51 9.22 -0.86 4.94
C ASP A 51 9.00 -0.96 6.45
N ASN A 52 9.61 -1.98 7.05
CA ASN A 52 9.52 -2.23 8.48
C ASN A 52 8.09 -2.46 8.97
N ASN A 53 7.30 -3.13 8.15
CA ASN A 53 6.00 -3.64 8.53
C ASN A 53 6.09 -5.15 8.71
N PHE A 54 4.98 -5.82 8.81
CA PHE A 54 4.94 -7.25 9.16
C PHE A 54 4.60 -8.16 7.97
N SER A 55 4.87 -7.71 6.75
CA SER A 55 4.61 -8.53 5.57
C SER A 55 5.70 -9.59 5.40
N SER A 56 5.32 -10.73 4.82
CA SER A 56 6.25 -11.78 4.44
C SER A 56 6.79 -11.53 3.05
N ALA A 57 7.86 -12.25 2.69
CA ALA A 57 8.41 -12.17 1.35
C ALA A 57 7.36 -12.56 0.29
N GLU A 58 6.54 -13.57 0.60
CA GLU A 58 5.47 -13.99 -0.31
C GLU A 58 4.40 -12.92 -0.47
N GLY A 59 4.00 -12.28 0.63
CA GLY A 59 3.02 -11.20 0.57
C GLY A 59 3.54 -10.01 -0.23
N GLN A 60 4.81 -9.67 -0.06
CA GLN A 60 5.43 -8.58 -0.80
C GLN A 60 5.47 -8.89 -2.30
N GLU A 61 5.81 -10.12 -2.66
CA GLU A 61 5.86 -10.53 -4.07
C GLU A 61 4.48 -10.42 -4.71
N GLU A 62 3.46 -10.89 -4.02
CA GLU A 62 2.09 -10.79 -4.52
C GLU A 62 1.63 -9.34 -4.64
N ALA A 63 1.98 -8.51 -3.65
CA ALA A 63 1.60 -7.10 -3.67
C ALA A 63 2.21 -6.34 -4.85
N ARG A 64 3.41 -6.73 -5.28
CA ARG A 64 4.05 -6.07 -6.43
C ARG A 64 3.26 -6.22 -7.71
N THR A 65 2.42 -7.26 -7.82
CA THR A 65 1.59 -7.49 -9.00
C THR A 65 0.27 -6.73 -8.96
N GLY A 66 -0.08 -6.10 -7.84
CA GLY A 66 -1.33 -5.36 -7.72
C GLY A 66 -1.33 -4.11 -8.60
N PRO A 67 -2.49 -3.76 -9.17
CA PRO A 67 -2.53 -2.65 -10.13
C PRO A 67 -2.09 -1.31 -9.56
N ASN A 68 -2.34 -1.05 -8.27
CA ASN A 68 -1.93 0.20 -7.67
C ASN A 68 -0.41 0.27 -7.53
N PHE A 69 0.23 -0.85 -7.18
CA PHE A 69 1.67 -0.86 -6.96
C PHE A 69 2.46 -0.96 -8.26
N LYS A 70 1.91 -1.60 -9.29
CA LYS A 70 2.60 -1.73 -10.57
C LYS A 70 2.86 -0.39 -11.25
N LYS A 71 2.03 0.60 -11.00
CA LYS A 71 2.15 1.90 -11.65
C LYS A 71 3.11 2.85 -10.95
N LEU A 72 3.55 2.51 -9.72
CA LEU A 72 4.32 3.43 -8.90
C LEU A 72 5.74 3.60 -9.43
N GLN A 73 6.27 4.81 -9.28
CA GLN A 73 7.66 5.12 -9.60
C GLN A 73 8.58 4.64 -8.49
N SER A 74 8.11 4.61 -7.26
CA SER A 74 8.90 4.18 -6.11
C SER A 74 8.02 3.34 -5.18
N LEU A 75 8.47 2.13 -4.92
CA LEU A 75 7.77 1.18 -4.04
C LEU A 75 8.80 0.59 -3.09
N ASN A 76 8.62 0.85 -1.79
CA ASN A 76 9.53 0.36 -0.77
C ASN A 76 8.77 -0.58 0.16
N LEU A 77 8.99 -1.86 0.02
CA LEU A 77 8.40 -2.89 0.85
C LEU A 77 9.43 -3.42 1.85
#